data_34d357acaeeb8b0e76edc38af4b525cb
#
_entry.id   34d357acaeeb8b0e76edc38af4b525cb
#
_cell.length_a   1.000
_cell.length_b   1.000
_cell.length_c   1.000
_cell.angle_alpha   90.00
_cell.angle_beta   90.00
_cell.angle_gamma   90.00
#
_symmetry.space_group_name_H-M   'P 1'
#
loop_
_entity.id
_entity.type
_entity.pdbx_description
1 polymer ?
#
loop_
_entity_poly.entity_id
_entity_poly.type
_entity_poly.pdbx_seq_one_letter_code
_entity_poly.pdbx_strand_id
1 'polypeptide(L)'
;MAIKMIKMKNYILMIHFLLLGLLCSAQQKEVIPSPAHVAWAEAEIGVIFHFDVVNYVPDYKWQQWGSHPPASVFNPSKLDTDQWIKAAKAAGAKYAVLVAKHCSGFSLWPTKAHDYNISKSPWKAGKGDIVKDFIQSCQKYGIRPGIYASASANGYLHVNNPGKVQPGGPLTQQQYNEVVKTQLSELWSNYGKLFEIWFDGGVLPIKDGGPDIAPLLKKLQPDAVVFQGPSDAKNLIRWIGNEEGRAPYPNWSRSDFTTSATGTIVIDGLNGNPNGAIWCPGEADFPMRTGWQGGWFWKENGQELLSVDQLVDSYYTSVGRNSNMLLGIVVDTSGLVPKEDVNRLAEFGSALTTVISHPIAIVKNKAAKDFTLDLKTPKTVNQVIFGEVIQRGERIRKYTIAAWIDNNWVNIASGESVGNKRIHKFDKIKTSKIRFHVFESTATPHIKSFAVYDI
;
A
#
# COMPACT_ATOMS: atom_id res chain seq x y z
N MET A 1 -47.68 -56.21 -9.74
CA MET A 1 -46.33 -56.20 -9.14
C MET A 1 -45.34 -55.30 -9.91
N ALA A 2 -45.38 -55.20 -11.21
CA ALA A 2 -44.47 -54.39 -12.05
C ALA A 2 -44.58 -52.88 -11.88
N ILE A 3 -45.76 -52.29 -11.66
CA ILE A 3 -45.98 -50.84 -11.48
C ILE A 3 -45.37 -50.30 -10.19
N LYS A 4 -45.31 -51.11 -9.11
CA LYS A 4 -44.68 -50.70 -7.82
C LYS A 4 -43.15 -50.65 -7.92
N MET A 5 -42.54 -51.53 -8.74
CA MET A 5 -41.09 -51.54 -8.92
C MET A 5 -40.57 -50.35 -9.77
N ILE A 6 -41.36 -49.89 -10.76
CA ILE A 6 -41.02 -48.74 -11.59
C ILE A 6 -41.06 -47.45 -10.79
N LYS A 7 -42.05 -47.24 -9.90
CA LYS A 7 -42.10 -46.08 -9.02
C LYS A 7 -40.92 -46.04 -8.03
N MET A 8 -40.52 -47.18 -7.46
CA MET A 8 -39.39 -47.25 -6.53
C MET A 8 -38.04 -46.98 -7.20
N LYS A 9 -37.83 -47.46 -8.44
CA LYS A 9 -36.62 -47.11 -9.22
C LYS A 9 -36.49 -45.61 -9.52
N ASN A 10 -37.60 -44.95 -9.84
CA ASN A 10 -37.60 -43.50 -10.10
C ASN A 10 -37.34 -42.67 -8.82
N TYR A 11 -37.81 -43.12 -7.65
CA TYR A 11 -37.48 -42.46 -6.36
C TYR A 11 -36.01 -42.64 -5.97
N ILE A 12 -35.42 -43.81 -6.21
CA ILE A 12 -33.98 -44.05 -5.96
C ILE A 12 -33.11 -43.23 -6.92
N LEU A 13 -33.48 -43.10 -8.18
CA LEU A 13 -32.76 -42.25 -9.15
C LEU A 13 -32.86 -40.77 -8.77
N MET A 14 -34.03 -40.31 -8.32
CA MET A 14 -34.22 -38.89 -7.89
C MET A 14 -33.45 -38.54 -6.63
N ILE A 15 -33.34 -39.50 -5.67
CA ILE A 15 -32.53 -39.34 -4.46
C ILE A 15 -31.02 -39.31 -4.77
N HIS A 16 -30.57 -40.12 -5.76
CA HIS A 16 -29.18 -40.10 -6.22
C HIS A 16 -28.82 -38.76 -6.97
N PHE A 17 -29.74 -38.20 -7.74
CA PHE A 17 -29.57 -36.90 -8.37
C PHE A 17 -29.57 -35.72 -7.35
N LEU A 18 -30.40 -35.83 -6.29
CA LEU A 18 -30.40 -34.85 -5.20
C LEU A 18 -29.14 -34.94 -4.33
N LEU A 19 -28.59 -36.12 -4.08
CA LEU A 19 -27.33 -36.33 -3.34
C LEU A 19 -26.10 -35.92 -4.17
N LEU A 20 -26.10 -36.12 -5.49
CA LEU A 20 -25.04 -35.63 -6.40
C LEU A 20 -25.10 -34.10 -6.58
N GLY A 21 -26.27 -33.48 -6.51
CA GLY A 21 -26.46 -32.03 -6.54
C GLY A 21 -25.95 -31.33 -5.27
N LEU A 22 -25.94 -32.00 -4.13
CA LEU A 22 -25.43 -31.47 -2.85
C LEU A 22 -23.91 -31.61 -2.71
N LEU A 23 -23.23 -32.41 -3.55
CA LEU A 23 -21.77 -32.56 -3.54
C LEU A 23 -21.06 -31.65 -4.54
N CYS A 24 -21.79 -30.94 -5.39
CA CYS A 24 -21.25 -29.89 -6.25
C CYS A 24 -21.40 -28.51 -5.60
N SER A 25 -21.06 -28.38 -4.32
CA SER A 25 -20.60 -27.08 -3.84
C SER A 25 -19.26 -26.86 -4.53
N ALA A 26 -19.28 -26.09 -5.62
CA ALA A 26 -18.07 -25.63 -6.27
C ALA A 26 -17.15 -25.09 -5.17
N GLN A 27 -16.08 -25.82 -4.89
CA GLN A 27 -15.09 -25.41 -3.91
C GLN A 27 -14.53 -24.10 -4.44
N GLN A 28 -15.08 -22.99 -3.95
CA GLN A 28 -14.72 -21.65 -4.38
C GLN A 28 -13.21 -21.56 -4.18
N LYS A 29 -12.46 -21.44 -5.28
CA LYS A 29 -11.00 -21.42 -5.25
C LYS A 29 -10.56 -20.39 -4.20
N GLU A 30 -9.84 -20.85 -3.18
CA GLU A 30 -9.38 -19.96 -2.10
C GLU A 30 -8.52 -18.86 -2.72
N VAL A 31 -8.92 -17.59 -2.55
CA VAL A 31 -8.16 -16.44 -3.04
C VAL A 31 -7.04 -16.18 -2.03
N ILE A 32 -5.82 -16.42 -2.46
CA ILE A 32 -4.61 -16.27 -1.65
C ILE A 32 -3.65 -15.23 -2.26
N PRO A 33 -2.81 -14.58 -1.45
CA PRO A 33 -1.81 -13.64 -1.95
C PRO A 33 -0.74 -14.32 -2.79
N SER A 34 -0.19 -13.57 -3.75
CA SER A 34 1.07 -13.95 -4.39
C SER A 34 2.24 -13.78 -3.40
N PRO A 35 3.43 -14.37 -3.68
CA PRO A 35 4.63 -14.10 -2.88
C PRO A 35 4.99 -12.61 -2.79
N ALA A 36 4.74 -11.84 -3.85
CA ALA A 36 4.95 -10.39 -3.86
C ALA A 36 4.02 -9.68 -2.85
N HIS A 37 2.73 -10.02 -2.84
CA HIS A 37 1.78 -9.48 -1.86
C HIS A 37 2.16 -9.83 -0.42
N VAL A 38 2.63 -11.06 -0.16
CA VAL A 38 3.10 -11.46 1.17
C VAL A 38 4.30 -10.62 1.60
N ALA A 39 5.31 -10.53 0.73
CA ALA A 39 6.53 -9.76 1.02
C ALA A 39 6.22 -8.27 1.23
N TRP A 40 5.22 -7.74 0.52
CA TRP A 40 4.76 -6.36 0.66
C TRP A 40 3.98 -6.16 1.98
N ALA A 41 3.03 -7.02 2.30
CA ALA A 41 2.28 -6.94 3.56
C ALA A 41 3.20 -7.06 4.79
N GLU A 42 4.23 -7.93 4.72
CA GLU A 42 5.22 -8.08 5.79
C GLU A 42 6.19 -6.89 5.91
N ALA A 43 6.27 -6.03 4.90
CA ALA A 43 7.03 -4.80 4.95
C ALA A 43 6.39 -3.74 5.84
N GLU A 44 5.08 -3.69 5.94
CA GLU A 44 4.26 -2.83 6.79
C GLU A 44 4.45 -1.33 6.54
N ILE A 45 5.70 -0.82 6.57
CA ILE A 45 6.03 0.62 6.46
C ILE A 45 6.86 0.86 5.22
N GLY A 46 6.36 1.70 4.34
CA GLY A 46 7.05 2.34 3.24
C GLY A 46 7.09 3.85 3.40
N VAL A 47 7.92 4.48 2.59
CA VAL A 47 7.97 5.93 2.44
C VAL A 47 7.89 6.30 0.96
N ILE A 48 7.41 7.51 0.65
CA ILE A 48 7.40 8.04 -0.71
C ILE A 48 8.00 9.44 -0.73
N PHE A 49 9.01 9.64 -1.59
CA PHE A 49 9.72 10.90 -1.72
C PHE A 49 9.16 11.74 -2.86
N HIS A 50 8.73 12.97 -2.53
CA HIS A 50 8.27 13.97 -3.49
C HIS A 50 9.32 15.03 -3.72
N PHE A 51 9.78 15.15 -4.96
CA PHE A 51 10.74 16.15 -5.39
C PHE A 51 10.49 16.52 -6.86
N ASP A 52 10.23 17.78 -7.16
CA ASP A 52 9.80 18.23 -8.49
C ASP A 52 10.17 19.72 -8.70
N VAL A 53 10.03 20.23 -9.91
CA VAL A 53 10.14 21.66 -10.23
C VAL A 53 9.18 22.53 -9.41
N VAL A 54 8.08 21.98 -8.94
CA VAL A 54 7.11 22.63 -8.04
C VAL A 54 7.77 23.17 -6.77
N ASN A 55 8.79 22.49 -6.25
CA ASN A 55 9.54 22.97 -5.08
C ASN A 55 10.25 24.30 -5.32
N TYR A 56 10.61 24.59 -6.57
CA TYR A 56 11.34 25.83 -6.98
C TYR A 56 10.39 26.93 -7.44
N VAL A 57 9.17 26.59 -7.87
CA VAL A 57 8.15 27.53 -8.36
C VAL A 57 6.81 27.21 -7.68
N PRO A 58 6.63 27.61 -6.39
CA PRO A 58 5.47 27.20 -5.57
C PRO A 58 4.12 27.65 -6.12
N ASP A 59 4.08 28.70 -6.91
CA ASP A 59 2.81 29.20 -7.49
C ASP A 59 2.41 28.50 -8.80
N TYR A 60 3.26 27.62 -9.31
CA TYR A 60 2.97 26.84 -10.50
C TYR A 60 1.83 25.83 -10.25
N LYS A 61 0.86 25.86 -11.17
CA LYS A 61 -0.22 24.88 -11.23
C LYS A 61 -0.10 24.07 -12.51
N TRP A 62 0.05 22.78 -12.42
CA TRP A 62 0.34 21.90 -13.56
C TRP A 62 -0.74 21.94 -14.67
N GLN A 63 -1.98 22.34 -14.36
CA GLN A 63 -3.06 22.51 -15.33
C GLN A 63 -3.00 23.87 -16.08
N GLN A 64 -2.01 24.70 -15.82
CA GLN A 64 -1.75 25.93 -16.61
C GLN A 64 -1.02 25.55 -17.91
N TRP A 65 -1.77 25.03 -18.87
CA TRP A 65 -1.25 24.53 -20.12
C TRP A 65 -0.37 25.55 -20.85
N GLY A 66 0.85 25.12 -21.28
CA GLY A 66 1.82 26.00 -21.95
C GLY A 66 2.58 26.94 -21.03
N SER A 67 2.37 26.90 -19.71
CA SER A 67 3.04 27.78 -18.73
C SER A 67 3.86 26.97 -17.69
N HIS A 68 4.55 25.93 -18.12
CA HIS A 68 5.42 25.13 -17.23
C HIS A 68 6.71 25.87 -16.91
N PRO A 69 7.28 25.71 -15.68
CA PRO A 69 8.60 26.24 -15.33
C PRO A 69 9.68 25.67 -16.24
N PRO A 70 10.70 26.44 -16.65
CA PRO A 70 11.79 25.87 -17.43
C PRO A 70 12.58 24.85 -16.61
N ALA A 71 13.11 23.80 -17.25
CA ALA A 71 13.91 22.76 -16.58
C ALA A 71 15.14 23.33 -15.83
N SER A 72 15.61 24.52 -16.23
CA SER A 72 16.75 25.21 -15.61
C SER A 72 16.51 25.66 -14.16
N VAL A 73 15.26 25.76 -13.69
CA VAL A 73 14.98 26.08 -12.29
C VAL A 73 15.36 24.93 -11.35
N PHE A 74 15.38 23.70 -11.88
CA PHE A 74 15.69 22.52 -11.09
C PHE A 74 17.21 22.35 -10.93
N ASN A 75 17.75 22.83 -9.80
CA ASN A 75 19.20 22.81 -9.55
C ASN A 75 19.53 22.58 -8.06
N PRO A 76 19.30 21.37 -7.52
CA PRO A 76 19.60 21.08 -6.14
C PRO A 76 21.11 21.10 -5.87
N SER A 77 21.56 21.97 -4.94
CA SER A 77 22.99 22.18 -4.67
C SER A 77 23.64 21.12 -3.78
N LYS A 78 22.82 20.33 -3.04
CA LYS A 78 23.28 19.38 -2.02
C LYS A 78 22.59 18.02 -2.10
N LEU A 79 22.05 17.66 -3.26
CA LEU A 79 21.26 16.43 -3.40
C LEU A 79 22.05 15.21 -2.90
N ASP A 80 21.46 14.52 -1.93
CA ASP A 80 22.03 13.32 -1.29
C ASP A 80 20.93 12.28 -1.02
N THR A 81 20.77 11.33 -1.94
CA THR A 81 19.80 10.23 -1.79
C THR A 81 20.17 9.24 -0.68
N ASP A 82 21.45 9.19 -0.28
CA ASP A 82 21.86 8.41 0.91
C ASP A 82 21.23 8.98 2.18
N GLN A 83 21.17 10.31 2.30
CA GLN A 83 20.52 10.97 3.43
C GLN A 83 19.02 10.68 3.46
N TRP A 84 18.35 10.67 2.30
CA TRP A 84 16.93 10.32 2.20
C TRP A 84 16.66 8.90 2.72
N ILE A 85 17.44 7.94 2.25
CA ILE A 85 17.23 6.53 2.61
C ILE A 85 17.62 6.25 4.06
N LYS A 86 18.61 6.94 4.61
CA LYS A 86 18.93 6.87 6.04
C LYS A 86 17.76 7.37 6.90
N ALA A 87 17.13 8.48 6.51
CA ALA A 87 15.96 9.02 7.18
C ALA A 87 14.77 8.04 7.14
N ALA A 88 14.48 7.46 5.96
CA ALA A 88 13.47 6.41 5.80
C ALA A 88 13.74 5.20 6.71
N LYS A 89 14.99 4.73 6.74
CA LYS A 89 15.40 3.60 7.58
C LYS A 89 15.24 3.89 9.08
N ALA A 90 15.53 5.13 9.51
CA ALA A 90 15.33 5.55 10.89
C ALA A 90 13.86 5.51 11.33
N ALA A 91 12.92 5.76 10.41
CA ALA A 91 11.47 5.60 10.63
C ALA A 91 11.00 4.14 10.69
N GLY A 92 11.88 3.17 10.42
CA GLY A 92 11.54 1.74 10.36
C GLY A 92 11.05 1.26 9.00
N ALA A 93 11.09 2.09 7.95
CA ALA A 93 10.67 1.74 6.61
C ALA A 93 11.45 0.53 6.05
N LYS A 94 10.76 -0.30 5.28
CA LYS A 94 11.31 -1.48 4.59
C LYS A 94 11.36 -1.32 3.08
N TYR A 95 10.64 -0.36 2.54
CA TYR A 95 10.66 0.04 1.14
C TYR A 95 10.53 1.55 1.01
N ALA A 96 10.95 2.06 -0.13
CA ALA A 96 10.88 3.48 -0.44
C ALA A 96 10.49 3.66 -1.91
N VAL A 97 9.56 4.57 -2.17
CA VAL A 97 9.10 4.93 -3.51
C VAL A 97 9.64 6.31 -3.87
N LEU A 98 10.20 6.47 -5.06
CA LEU A 98 10.56 7.77 -5.60
C LEU A 98 9.49 8.23 -6.59
N VAL A 99 8.97 9.43 -6.42
CA VAL A 99 8.18 10.11 -7.44
C VAL A 99 9.13 10.57 -8.55
N ALA A 100 9.35 9.69 -9.53
CA ALA A 100 10.26 9.96 -10.64
C ALA A 100 9.70 10.99 -11.63
N LYS A 101 8.36 11.05 -11.79
CA LYS A 101 7.63 12.05 -12.56
C LYS A 101 6.24 12.27 -11.99
N HIS A 102 5.95 13.46 -11.51
CA HIS A 102 4.62 13.89 -11.03
C HIS A 102 3.79 14.57 -12.13
N CYS A 103 2.69 15.18 -11.76
CA CYS A 103 1.77 15.88 -12.67
C CYS A 103 2.39 17.09 -13.42
N SER A 104 3.50 17.66 -12.97
CA SER A 104 4.24 18.69 -13.73
C SER A 104 4.70 18.19 -15.09
N GLY A 105 5.00 16.88 -15.19
CA GLY A 105 5.60 16.23 -16.34
C GLY A 105 7.14 16.26 -16.33
N PHE A 106 7.77 16.95 -15.36
CA PHE A 106 9.23 16.96 -15.25
C PHE A 106 9.74 15.58 -14.79
N SER A 107 10.71 15.04 -15.53
CA SER A 107 11.25 13.70 -15.25
C SER A 107 12.61 13.77 -14.56
N LEU A 108 12.76 13.08 -13.42
CA LEU A 108 14.00 13.07 -12.62
C LEU A 108 15.10 12.15 -13.18
N TRP A 109 14.91 11.60 -14.38
CA TRP A 109 15.90 10.81 -15.13
C TRP A 109 15.97 11.32 -16.57
N PRO A 110 17.06 11.06 -17.31
CA PRO A 110 17.25 11.52 -18.68
C PRO A 110 16.42 10.71 -19.68
N THR A 111 15.08 10.85 -19.58
CA THR A 111 14.15 10.15 -20.49
C THR A 111 14.35 10.58 -21.93
N LYS A 112 14.16 9.63 -22.84
CA LYS A 112 14.14 9.87 -24.30
C LYS A 112 12.75 10.25 -24.82
N ALA A 113 11.72 10.16 -23.96
CA ALA A 113 10.33 10.36 -24.36
C ALA A 113 9.98 11.82 -24.64
N HIS A 114 10.68 12.77 -23.98
CA HIS A 114 10.53 14.23 -24.18
C HIS A 114 11.69 14.99 -23.53
N ASP A 115 11.82 16.30 -23.87
CA ASP A 115 12.93 17.15 -23.41
C ASP A 115 12.73 17.78 -22.01
N TYR A 116 11.53 17.67 -21.40
CA TYR A 116 11.28 18.22 -20.08
C TYR A 116 11.75 17.27 -18.97
N ASN A 117 13.05 17.19 -18.79
CA ASN A 117 13.69 16.24 -17.87
C ASN A 117 15.01 16.78 -17.32
N ILE A 118 15.60 16.05 -16.39
CA ILE A 118 16.82 16.39 -15.66
C ILE A 118 18.02 16.70 -16.56
N SER A 119 18.09 16.16 -17.79
CA SER A 119 19.20 16.43 -18.72
C SER A 119 19.19 17.86 -19.26
N LYS A 120 18.08 18.58 -19.10
CA LYS A 120 17.94 19.99 -19.47
C LYS A 120 18.10 20.93 -18.27
N SER A 121 18.33 20.40 -17.08
CA SER A 121 18.63 21.17 -15.87
C SER A 121 20.16 21.46 -15.79
N PRO A 122 20.59 22.54 -15.10
CA PRO A 122 21.99 22.79 -14.84
C PRO A 122 22.63 21.82 -13.85
N TRP A 123 21.82 21.06 -13.09
CA TRP A 123 22.31 20.12 -12.10
C TRP A 123 23.22 19.05 -12.73
N LYS A 124 24.42 18.87 -12.16
CA LYS A 124 25.47 18.00 -12.71
C LYS A 124 25.74 18.25 -14.21
N ALA A 125 25.56 19.50 -14.68
CA ALA A 125 25.69 19.89 -16.11
C ALA A 125 24.84 19.02 -17.07
N GLY A 126 23.61 18.69 -16.66
CA GLY A 126 22.67 17.85 -17.42
C GLY A 126 22.99 16.34 -17.45
N LYS A 127 23.99 15.88 -16.70
CA LYS A 127 24.43 14.47 -16.65
C LYS A 127 23.90 13.71 -15.43
N GLY A 128 22.99 14.32 -14.68
CA GLY A 128 22.41 13.71 -13.48
C GLY A 128 21.31 12.69 -13.79
N ASP A 129 21.12 11.76 -12.86
CA ASP A 129 20.04 10.78 -12.88
C ASP A 129 19.65 10.47 -11.43
N ILE A 130 18.60 11.14 -10.94
CA ILE A 130 18.16 10.99 -9.53
C ILE A 130 17.56 9.61 -9.29
N VAL A 131 16.89 9.04 -10.29
CA VAL A 131 16.33 7.68 -10.17
C VAL A 131 17.45 6.67 -9.93
N LYS A 132 18.55 6.77 -10.68
CA LYS A 132 19.73 5.93 -10.50
C LYS A 132 20.35 6.11 -9.11
N ASP A 133 20.57 7.37 -8.69
CA ASP A 133 21.18 7.68 -7.40
C ASP A 133 20.29 7.12 -6.24
N PHE A 134 18.98 7.29 -6.33
CA PHE A 134 18.00 6.75 -5.38
C PHE A 134 18.03 5.21 -5.28
N ILE A 135 18.01 4.52 -6.42
CA ILE A 135 18.06 3.05 -6.46
C ILE A 135 19.36 2.53 -5.83
N GLN A 136 20.48 3.18 -6.12
CA GLN A 136 21.79 2.82 -5.53
C GLN A 136 21.79 3.01 -4.00
N SER A 137 21.20 4.11 -3.51
CA SER A 137 21.06 4.34 -2.08
C SER A 137 20.14 3.31 -1.43
N CYS A 138 19.02 2.94 -2.05
CA CYS A 138 18.15 1.88 -1.57
C CYS A 138 18.91 0.54 -1.41
N GLN A 139 19.65 0.14 -2.43
CA GLN A 139 20.48 -1.07 -2.41
C GLN A 139 21.54 -1.02 -1.30
N LYS A 140 22.25 0.11 -1.17
CA LYS A 140 23.30 0.33 -0.17
C LYS A 140 22.79 0.17 1.26
N TYR A 141 21.58 0.65 1.56
CA TYR A 141 21.02 0.63 2.92
C TYR A 141 20.04 -0.51 3.18
N GLY A 142 19.81 -1.40 2.18
CA GLY A 142 18.92 -2.56 2.31
C GLY A 142 17.44 -2.18 2.37
N ILE A 143 17.05 -1.09 1.72
CA ILE A 143 15.66 -0.67 1.52
C ILE A 143 15.22 -1.12 0.12
N ARG A 144 14.01 -1.65 -0.01
CA ARG A 144 13.49 -2.12 -1.29
C ARG A 144 12.97 -0.94 -2.11
N PRO A 145 13.42 -0.74 -3.37
CA PRO A 145 13.05 0.42 -4.15
C PRO A 145 11.70 0.27 -4.84
N GLY A 146 10.92 1.34 -4.87
CA GLY A 146 9.74 1.52 -5.71
C GLY A 146 9.87 2.78 -6.55
N ILE A 147 9.08 2.85 -7.62
CA ILE A 147 9.02 4.01 -8.51
C ILE A 147 7.57 4.39 -8.79
N TYR A 148 7.27 5.68 -8.59
CA TYR A 148 6.05 6.32 -9.04
C TYR A 148 6.34 7.06 -10.36
N ALA A 149 5.46 6.88 -11.33
CA ALA A 149 5.45 7.68 -12.56
C ALA A 149 3.99 7.93 -12.99
N SER A 150 3.49 9.16 -12.86
CA SER A 150 2.13 9.50 -13.25
C SER A 150 1.90 9.23 -14.74
N ALA A 151 0.93 8.36 -15.05
CA ALA A 151 0.41 8.17 -16.40
C ALA A 151 -0.90 8.93 -16.62
N SER A 152 -1.53 9.39 -15.52
CA SER A 152 -2.84 10.05 -15.53
C SER A 152 -2.78 11.56 -15.77
N ALA A 153 -1.64 12.20 -15.49
CA ALA A 153 -1.47 13.66 -15.63
C ALA A 153 -0.08 14.05 -16.11
N ASN A 154 0.01 15.13 -16.93
CA ASN A 154 1.26 15.68 -17.40
C ASN A 154 1.05 17.13 -17.87
N GLY A 155 1.43 18.10 -17.04
CA GLY A 155 1.27 19.53 -17.34
C GLY A 155 2.06 19.98 -18.58
N TYR A 156 3.27 19.48 -18.76
CA TYR A 156 4.10 19.77 -19.92
C TYR A 156 3.46 19.35 -21.25
N LEU A 157 2.79 18.18 -21.26
CA LEU A 157 2.17 17.63 -22.46
C LEU A 157 0.66 17.88 -22.53
N HIS A 158 0.11 18.72 -21.66
CA HIS A 158 -1.31 19.09 -21.59
C HIS A 158 -2.22 17.87 -21.41
N VAL A 159 -1.85 16.97 -20.50
CA VAL A 159 -2.63 15.76 -20.19
C VAL A 159 -3.28 15.92 -18.83
N ASN A 160 -4.60 15.75 -18.78
CA ASN A 160 -5.38 15.81 -17.56
C ASN A 160 -5.80 14.41 -17.11
N ASN A 161 -6.00 14.24 -15.80
CA ASN A 161 -6.56 13.03 -15.23
C ASN A 161 -7.92 12.68 -15.92
N PRO A 162 -8.10 11.44 -16.38
CA PRO A 162 -7.35 10.20 -16.12
C PRO A 162 -6.29 9.80 -17.17
N GLY A 163 -5.57 10.72 -17.77
CA GLY A 163 -4.57 10.44 -18.82
C GLY A 163 -5.03 10.87 -20.21
N LYS A 164 -5.98 11.81 -20.29
CA LYS A 164 -6.50 12.34 -21.57
C LYS A 164 -5.79 13.60 -21.99
N VAL A 165 -5.27 13.58 -23.22
CA VAL A 165 -4.68 14.76 -23.88
C VAL A 165 -5.78 15.79 -24.07
N GLN A 166 -5.49 17.02 -23.67
CA GLN A 166 -6.44 18.14 -23.77
C GLN A 166 -6.47 18.70 -25.19
N PRO A 167 -7.63 19.26 -25.65
CA PRO A 167 -7.71 19.96 -26.93
C PRO A 167 -6.64 21.05 -27.05
N GLY A 168 -5.96 21.12 -28.19
CA GLY A 168 -4.85 22.05 -28.42
C GLY A 168 -3.52 21.67 -27.73
N GLY A 169 -3.43 20.51 -27.13
CA GLY A 169 -2.18 19.96 -26.61
C GLY A 169 -1.17 19.63 -27.72
N PRO A 170 0.12 19.49 -27.36
CA PRO A 170 1.20 19.29 -28.34
C PRO A 170 1.20 17.88 -28.97
N LEU A 171 0.45 16.94 -28.43
CA LEU A 171 0.42 15.54 -28.85
C LEU A 171 -1.01 15.05 -29.07
N THR A 172 -1.17 14.03 -29.93
CA THR A 172 -2.37 13.20 -29.95
C THR A 172 -2.37 12.22 -28.79
N GLN A 173 -3.53 11.61 -28.47
CA GLN A 173 -3.61 10.58 -27.43
C GLN A 173 -2.67 9.40 -27.72
N GLN A 174 -2.59 8.97 -28.97
CA GLN A 174 -1.70 7.86 -29.35
C GLN A 174 -0.22 8.20 -29.13
N GLN A 175 0.21 9.43 -29.48
CA GLN A 175 1.57 9.89 -29.21
C GLN A 175 1.87 9.96 -27.71
N TYR A 176 0.93 10.42 -26.91
CA TYR A 176 1.09 10.40 -25.44
C TYR A 176 1.20 8.97 -24.90
N ASN A 177 0.42 8.04 -25.43
CA ASN A 177 0.53 6.63 -25.03
C ASN A 177 1.93 6.06 -25.30
N GLU A 178 2.59 6.47 -26.41
CA GLU A 178 3.97 6.07 -26.70
C GLU A 178 4.97 6.73 -25.74
N VAL A 179 4.73 7.99 -25.33
CA VAL A 179 5.52 8.65 -24.28
C VAL A 179 5.44 7.83 -22.98
N VAL A 180 4.24 7.47 -22.55
CA VAL A 180 4.03 6.64 -21.34
C VAL A 180 4.76 5.30 -21.45
N LYS A 181 4.58 4.57 -22.56
CA LYS A 181 5.26 3.28 -22.76
C LYS A 181 6.78 3.40 -22.77
N THR A 182 7.31 4.44 -23.40
CA THR A 182 8.76 4.71 -23.44
C THR A 182 9.29 4.97 -22.02
N GLN A 183 8.66 5.87 -21.27
CA GLN A 183 9.06 6.20 -19.90
C GLN A 183 9.01 4.99 -18.97
N LEU A 184 7.92 4.20 -19.03
CA LEU A 184 7.79 3.00 -18.21
C LEU A 184 8.79 1.92 -18.61
N SER A 185 9.09 1.77 -19.93
CA SER A 185 10.13 0.85 -20.39
C SER A 185 11.49 1.23 -19.82
N GLU A 186 11.85 2.53 -19.83
CA GLU A 186 13.10 3.02 -19.27
C GLU A 186 13.18 2.75 -17.76
N LEU A 187 12.15 3.13 -17.02
CA LEU A 187 12.10 2.99 -15.55
C LEU A 187 12.11 1.52 -15.11
N TRP A 188 11.48 0.62 -15.87
CA TRP A 188 11.36 -0.79 -15.50
C TRP A 188 12.50 -1.68 -16.00
N SER A 189 13.33 -1.19 -16.95
CA SER A 189 14.45 -1.98 -17.49
C SER A 189 15.83 -1.50 -17.04
N ASN A 190 16.01 -0.19 -16.76
CA ASN A 190 17.34 0.38 -16.57
C ASN A 190 17.83 0.38 -15.11
N TYR A 191 16.94 0.18 -14.14
CA TYR A 191 17.24 0.40 -12.72
C TYR A 191 17.10 -0.88 -11.86
N GLY A 192 16.95 -2.03 -12.50
CA GLY A 192 16.85 -3.32 -11.82
C GLY A 192 15.44 -3.64 -11.33
N LYS A 193 15.35 -4.56 -10.36
CA LYS A 193 14.06 -5.01 -9.81
C LYS A 193 13.45 -3.97 -8.89
N LEU A 194 12.16 -3.69 -9.11
CA LEU A 194 11.36 -2.83 -8.27
C LEU A 194 10.52 -3.68 -7.30
N PHE A 195 10.32 -3.16 -6.12
CA PHE A 195 9.44 -3.74 -5.12
C PHE A 195 8.00 -3.28 -5.32
N GLU A 196 7.84 -2.01 -5.67
CA GLU A 196 6.56 -1.38 -5.89
C GLU A 196 6.59 -0.45 -7.11
N ILE A 197 5.50 -0.47 -7.88
CA ILE A 197 5.22 0.46 -8.97
C ILE A 197 3.96 1.23 -8.59
N TRP A 198 4.03 2.56 -8.66
CA TRP A 198 2.96 3.42 -8.16
C TRP A 198 2.40 4.32 -9.26
N PHE A 199 1.10 4.21 -9.52
CA PHE A 199 0.36 5.05 -10.45
C PHE A 199 -0.64 5.92 -9.68
N ASP A 200 -0.47 7.24 -9.79
CA ASP A 200 -1.40 8.19 -9.21
C ASP A 200 -2.61 8.41 -10.13
N GLY A 201 -3.80 8.17 -9.60
CA GLY A 201 -5.03 8.21 -10.39
C GLY A 201 -5.11 7.12 -11.48
N GLY A 202 -4.22 6.14 -11.44
CA GLY A 202 -4.25 4.99 -12.33
C GLY A 202 -3.70 5.23 -13.74
N VAL A 203 -4.13 4.37 -14.66
CA VAL A 203 -3.77 4.40 -16.07
C VAL A 203 -5.05 4.38 -16.90
N LEU A 204 -5.16 5.28 -17.88
CA LEU A 204 -6.33 5.31 -18.77
C LEU A 204 -6.54 3.93 -19.42
N PRO A 205 -7.73 3.32 -19.30
CA PRO A 205 -7.99 2.00 -19.89
C PRO A 205 -7.84 1.99 -21.42
N ILE A 206 -7.44 0.86 -21.97
CA ILE A 206 -7.30 0.67 -23.43
C ILE A 206 -8.62 0.97 -24.16
N LYS A 207 -9.75 0.52 -23.61
CA LYS A 207 -11.10 0.79 -24.18
C LYS A 207 -11.44 2.28 -24.28
N ASP A 208 -10.80 3.12 -23.48
CA ASP A 208 -10.98 4.57 -23.43
C ASP A 208 -9.84 5.32 -24.15
N GLY A 209 -9.00 4.58 -24.91
CA GLY A 209 -7.90 5.09 -25.71
C GLY A 209 -6.55 5.16 -24.96
N GLY A 210 -6.42 4.53 -23.80
CA GLY A 210 -5.18 4.50 -23.02
C GLY A 210 -4.12 3.53 -23.56
N PRO A 211 -2.90 3.58 -22.96
CA PRO A 211 -1.79 2.72 -23.36
C PRO A 211 -1.97 1.29 -22.87
N ASP A 212 -1.65 0.31 -23.71
CA ASP A 212 -1.48 -1.09 -23.28
C ASP A 212 -0.10 -1.26 -22.64
N ILE A 213 -0.05 -1.29 -21.30
CA ILE A 213 1.18 -1.44 -20.52
C ILE A 213 1.28 -2.77 -19.75
N ALA A 214 0.22 -3.55 -19.70
CA ALA A 214 0.23 -4.81 -18.94
C ALA A 214 1.23 -5.84 -19.48
N PRO A 215 1.42 -6.02 -20.82
CA PRO A 215 2.45 -6.89 -21.34
C PRO A 215 3.87 -6.43 -20.96
N LEU A 216 4.10 -5.12 -20.94
CA LEU A 216 5.38 -4.52 -20.55
C LEU A 216 5.68 -4.79 -19.06
N LEU A 217 4.71 -4.55 -18.19
CA LEU A 217 4.79 -4.82 -16.76
C LEU A 217 5.10 -6.31 -16.51
N LYS A 218 4.35 -7.21 -17.12
CA LYS A 218 4.55 -8.66 -17.01
C LYS A 218 5.94 -9.10 -17.45
N LYS A 219 6.51 -8.46 -18.46
CA LYS A 219 7.84 -8.78 -19.01
C LYS A 219 8.96 -8.25 -18.13
N LEU A 220 8.87 -7.00 -17.68
CA LEU A 220 9.97 -6.28 -17.06
C LEU A 220 9.96 -6.33 -15.52
N GLN A 221 8.78 -6.31 -14.89
CA GLN A 221 8.62 -6.26 -13.42
C GLN A 221 7.52 -7.22 -12.92
N PRO A 222 7.61 -8.54 -13.22
CA PRO A 222 6.57 -9.52 -12.88
C PRO A 222 6.35 -9.72 -11.37
N ASP A 223 7.34 -9.35 -10.55
CA ASP A 223 7.36 -9.57 -9.11
C ASP A 223 7.03 -8.29 -8.31
N ALA A 224 6.90 -7.12 -8.95
CA ALA A 224 6.51 -5.90 -8.28
C ALA A 224 5.03 -5.92 -7.88
N VAL A 225 4.69 -5.31 -6.74
CA VAL A 225 3.30 -4.92 -6.47
C VAL A 225 2.99 -3.62 -7.21
N VAL A 226 1.71 -3.42 -7.55
CA VAL A 226 1.31 -2.33 -8.43
C VAL A 226 0.14 -1.57 -7.84
N PHE A 227 0.40 -0.35 -7.39
CA PHE A 227 -0.62 0.55 -6.87
C PHE A 227 -1.40 1.20 -8.01
N GLN A 228 -2.72 1.02 -7.99
CA GLN A 228 -3.65 1.55 -9.00
C GLN A 228 -3.24 1.23 -10.46
N GLY A 229 -2.63 0.07 -10.68
CA GLY A 229 -2.24 -0.38 -12.02
C GLY A 229 -3.42 -0.79 -12.91
N PRO A 230 -3.13 -1.24 -14.15
CA PRO A 230 -4.16 -1.79 -15.03
C PRO A 230 -4.83 -3.03 -14.43
N SER A 231 -6.12 -3.26 -14.78
CA SER A 231 -6.97 -4.30 -14.15
C SER A 231 -6.46 -5.73 -14.31
N ASP A 232 -5.63 -5.99 -15.27
CA ASP A 232 -4.99 -7.27 -15.55
C ASP A 232 -3.57 -7.42 -14.97
N ALA A 233 -3.11 -6.44 -14.18
CA ALA A 233 -1.87 -6.56 -13.43
C ALA A 233 -2.00 -7.62 -12.33
N LYS A 234 -0.96 -8.45 -12.18
CA LYS A 234 -0.99 -9.63 -11.33
C LYS A 234 -1.00 -9.32 -9.82
N ASN A 235 -0.27 -8.31 -9.40
CA ASN A 235 0.01 -8.02 -7.98
C ASN A 235 -0.54 -6.64 -7.59
N LEU A 236 -1.84 -6.41 -7.86
CA LEU A 236 -2.48 -5.14 -7.56
C LEU A 236 -2.59 -4.89 -6.06
N ILE A 237 -2.32 -3.65 -5.68
CA ILE A 237 -2.66 -3.08 -4.40
C ILE A 237 -3.55 -1.85 -4.62
N ARG A 238 -4.36 -1.51 -3.63
CA ARG A 238 -5.36 -0.45 -3.74
C ARG A 238 -5.09 0.71 -2.79
N TRP A 239 -5.58 1.86 -3.19
CA TRP A 239 -5.72 3.00 -2.29
C TRP A 239 -6.84 2.78 -1.27
N ILE A 240 -6.66 3.23 -0.05
CA ILE A 240 -7.69 3.15 1.01
C ILE A 240 -8.71 4.30 0.97
N GLY A 241 -8.60 5.23 0.00
CA GLY A 241 -9.58 6.27 -0.27
C GLY A 241 -9.41 7.59 0.48
N ASN A 242 -8.33 7.76 1.21
CA ASN A 242 -7.96 9.01 1.87
C ASN A 242 -6.44 9.13 2.00
N GLU A 243 -5.96 10.36 2.21
CA GLU A 243 -4.55 10.69 2.46
C GLU A 243 -4.32 11.05 3.95
N GLU A 244 -4.96 10.31 4.85
CA GLU A 244 -4.91 10.56 6.29
C GLU A 244 -4.17 9.44 7.07
N GLY A 245 -3.68 8.42 6.37
CA GLY A 245 -3.06 7.25 7.01
C GLY A 245 -4.06 6.38 7.79
N ARG A 246 -5.36 6.45 7.46
CA ARG A 246 -6.45 5.78 8.17
C ARG A 246 -7.17 4.77 7.30
N ALA A 247 -6.79 3.49 7.43
CA ALA A 247 -7.56 2.43 6.81
C ALA A 247 -8.94 2.29 7.46
N PRO A 248 -10.00 2.02 6.67
CA PRO A 248 -11.31 1.70 7.21
C PRO A 248 -11.26 0.42 8.06
N TYR A 249 -12.30 0.18 8.85
CA TYR A 249 -12.44 -1.08 9.57
C TYR A 249 -13.89 -1.57 9.51
N PRO A 250 -14.14 -2.84 9.19
CA PRO A 250 -13.16 -3.87 8.81
C PRO A 250 -12.41 -3.53 7.52
N ASN A 251 -11.20 -4.09 7.33
CA ASN A 251 -10.40 -3.91 6.12
C ASN A 251 -9.90 -5.29 5.64
N TRP A 252 -10.31 -5.67 4.42
CA TRP A 252 -10.03 -6.97 3.82
C TRP A 252 -9.02 -6.83 2.69
N SER A 253 -8.10 -7.78 2.58
CA SER A 253 -7.19 -7.82 1.42
C SER A 253 -7.84 -8.39 0.17
N ARG A 254 -9.00 -9.04 0.29
CA ARG A 254 -9.81 -9.47 -0.86
C ARG A 254 -10.69 -8.33 -1.34
N SER A 255 -11.03 -8.38 -2.63
CA SER A 255 -11.82 -7.34 -3.30
C SER A 255 -12.47 -7.86 -4.57
N ASP A 256 -13.41 -7.10 -5.10
CA ASP A 256 -13.93 -7.25 -6.45
C ASP A 256 -13.50 -6.03 -7.29
N PHE A 257 -13.43 -6.23 -8.61
CA PHE A 257 -13.16 -5.14 -9.52
C PHE A 257 -14.43 -4.34 -9.78
N THR A 258 -14.38 -3.04 -9.54
CA THR A 258 -15.24 -2.08 -10.20
C THR A 258 -14.37 -1.08 -10.96
N THR A 259 -14.88 -0.53 -12.04
CA THR A 259 -14.22 0.56 -12.76
C THR A 259 -14.82 1.87 -12.29
N SER A 260 -14.00 2.80 -11.80
CA SER A 260 -14.44 4.18 -11.58
C SER A 260 -14.79 4.85 -12.91
N ALA A 261 -15.45 5.99 -12.85
CA ALA A 261 -15.69 6.85 -14.01
C ALA A 261 -14.39 7.26 -14.73
N THR A 262 -13.25 7.21 -14.04
CA THR A 262 -11.91 7.50 -14.57
C THR A 262 -11.21 6.26 -15.14
N GLY A 263 -11.87 5.09 -15.12
CA GLY A 263 -11.27 3.85 -15.60
C GLY A 263 -10.27 3.20 -14.65
N THR A 264 -9.96 3.83 -13.53
CA THR A 264 -9.15 3.26 -12.45
C THR A 264 -9.90 2.07 -11.87
N ILE A 265 -9.18 1.03 -11.47
CA ILE A 265 -9.76 -0.03 -10.66
C ILE A 265 -10.15 0.61 -9.35
N VAL A 266 -11.42 0.83 -9.17
CA VAL A 266 -12.00 1.13 -7.87
C VAL A 266 -12.53 -0.18 -7.35
N ILE A 267 -12.11 -0.50 -6.21
CA ILE A 267 -12.60 -1.61 -5.45
C ILE A 267 -13.94 -1.25 -4.85
N ASP A 268 -14.87 -2.15 -4.98
CA ASP A 268 -16.20 -1.99 -4.43
C ASP A 268 -16.09 -1.84 -2.91
N GLY A 269 -16.23 -0.60 -2.46
CA GLY A 269 -16.00 -0.19 -1.08
C GLY A 269 -14.52 -0.13 -0.68
N LEU A 270 -14.16 0.89 0.08
CA LEU A 270 -12.80 1.12 0.60
C LEU A 270 -12.35 0.02 1.57
N ASN A 271 -13.30 -0.72 2.14
CA ASN A 271 -13.07 -1.81 3.09
C ASN A 271 -12.57 -3.11 2.45
N GLY A 272 -12.60 -3.22 1.12
CA GLY A 272 -12.49 -4.51 0.46
C GLY A 272 -13.73 -5.40 0.67
N ASN A 273 -13.66 -6.64 0.21
CA ASN A 273 -14.75 -7.61 0.30
C ASN A 273 -14.21 -8.97 0.80
N PRO A 274 -14.66 -9.49 1.97
CA PRO A 274 -14.18 -10.78 2.49
C PRO A 274 -14.42 -11.96 1.53
N ASN A 275 -15.37 -11.82 0.59
CA ASN A 275 -15.72 -12.82 -0.41
C ASN A 275 -15.23 -12.43 -1.82
N GLY A 276 -14.48 -11.33 -1.97
CA GLY A 276 -13.99 -10.81 -3.24
C GLY A 276 -13.19 -11.82 -4.05
N ALA A 277 -13.20 -11.65 -5.36
CA ALA A 277 -12.62 -12.58 -6.33
C ALA A 277 -11.09 -12.44 -6.49
N ILE A 278 -10.51 -11.33 -6.03
CA ILE A 278 -9.08 -11.05 -6.17
C ILE A 278 -8.43 -10.73 -4.81
N TRP A 279 -7.10 -10.90 -4.74
CA TRP A 279 -6.29 -10.38 -3.65
C TRP A 279 -5.74 -9.01 -4.04
N CYS A 280 -6.14 -7.96 -3.34
CA CYS A 280 -5.77 -6.57 -3.60
C CYS A 280 -5.76 -5.79 -2.28
N PRO A 281 -4.71 -5.94 -1.45
CA PRO A 281 -4.63 -5.31 -0.13
C PRO A 281 -4.52 -3.79 -0.24
N GLY A 282 -4.89 -3.10 0.84
CA GLY A 282 -4.90 -1.64 0.90
C GLY A 282 -3.57 -1.03 1.32
N GLU A 283 -3.22 0.11 0.73
CA GLU A 283 -2.14 0.98 1.15
C GLU A 283 -2.70 2.31 1.65
N ALA A 284 -2.22 2.74 2.82
CA ALA A 284 -2.58 3.98 3.49
C ALA A 284 -1.44 4.99 3.31
N ASP A 285 -1.54 5.79 2.28
CA ASP A 285 -0.63 6.88 1.99
C ASP A 285 -1.06 8.17 2.70
N PHE A 286 -0.12 8.93 3.18
CA PHE A 286 -0.35 10.25 3.74
C PHE A 286 0.97 11.02 3.91
N PRO A 287 0.94 12.37 3.80
CA PRO A 287 2.13 13.19 3.97
C PRO A 287 2.49 13.35 5.46
N MET A 288 3.78 13.46 5.76
CA MET A 288 4.26 13.78 7.11
C MET A 288 4.04 15.26 7.48
N ARG A 289 3.78 16.11 6.49
CA ARG A 289 3.50 17.54 6.65
C ARG A 289 2.06 17.86 6.28
N THR A 290 1.56 18.99 6.76
CA THR A 290 0.26 19.56 6.38
C THR A 290 0.45 20.89 5.65
N GLY A 291 -0.64 21.44 5.10
CA GLY A 291 -0.63 22.76 4.48
C GLY A 291 -0.45 22.73 2.97
N TRP A 292 0.49 23.49 2.44
CA TRP A 292 0.67 23.68 1.00
C TRP A 292 0.81 22.36 0.23
N GLN A 293 0.10 22.21 -0.89
CA GLN A 293 0.03 20.97 -1.70
C GLN A 293 -0.32 19.73 -0.86
N GLY A 294 -1.20 19.91 0.14
CA GLY A 294 -1.59 18.81 1.03
C GLY A 294 -0.44 18.29 1.92
N GLY A 295 0.75 18.92 1.88
CA GLY A 295 1.93 18.44 2.59
C GLY A 295 2.86 17.52 1.78
N TRP A 296 2.49 17.20 0.53
CA TRP A 296 3.26 16.29 -0.33
C TRP A 296 4.58 16.88 -0.86
N PHE A 297 4.63 18.19 -1.08
CA PHE A 297 5.84 18.88 -1.54
C PHE A 297 6.35 19.85 -0.50
N TRP A 298 7.66 20.09 -0.50
CA TRP A 298 8.27 21.05 0.41
C TRP A 298 8.04 22.50 -0.04
N LYS A 299 7.73 23.34 0.91
CA LYS A 299 7.71 24.80 0.78
C LYS A 299 8.33 25.43 2.03
N GLU A 300 9.14 26.44 1.85
CA GLU A 300 9.64 27.26 2.94
C GLU A 300 8.49 28.01 3.61
N ASN A 301 8.23 27.73 4.86
CA ASN A 301 7.15 28.28 5.67
C ASN A 301 5.72 27.76 5.30
N GLY A 302 4.83 27.80 6.24
CA GLY A 302 3.41 27.46 6.06
C GLY A 302 3.09 25.97 6.01
N GLN A 303 4.00 25.11 6.48
CA GLN A 303 3.77 23.69 6.65
C GLN A 303 4.12 23.27 8.08
N GLU A 304 3.35 22.35 8.63
CA GLU A 304 3.55 21.78 9.96
C GLU A 304 3.83 20.29 9.86
N LEU A 305 4.74 19.78 10.70
CA LEU A 305 4.99 18.35 10.85
C LEU A 305 3.92 17.71 11.73
N LEU A 306 3.45 16.55 11.36
CA LEU A 306 2.68 15.69 12.26
C LEU A 306 3.51 15.36 13.51
N SER A 307 2.88 15.31 14.67
CA SER A 307 3.52 14.89 15.91
C SER A 307 3.88 13.40 15.87
N VAL A 308 4.77 12.97 16.76
CA VAL A 308 5.09 11.54 16.92
C VAL A 308 3.84 10.73 17.27
N ASP A 309 2.98 11.25 18.14
CA ASP A 309 1.73 10.58 18.54
C ASP A 309 0.77 10.42 17.36
N GLN A 310 0.67 11.43 16.48
CA GLN A 310 -0.15 11.32 15.26
C GLN A 310 0.42 10.26 14.28
N LEU A 311 1.74 10.20 14.11
CA LEU A 311 2.38 9.18 13.28
C LEU A 311 2.20 7.77 13.85
N VAL A 312 2.30 7.61 15.18
CA VAL A 312 2.03 6.33 15.86
C VAL A 312 0.55 5.96 15.74
N ASP A 313 -0.39 6.92 15.87
CA ASP A 313 -1.82 6.67 15.66
C ASP A 313 -2.09 6.23 14.21
N SER A 314 -1.42 6.83 13.22
CA SER A 314 -1.50 6.40 11.81
C SER A 314 -0.99 4.97 11.63
N TYR A 315 0.06 4.54 12.33
CA TYR A 315 0.49 3.13 12.31
C TYR A 315 -0.60 2.19 12.88
N TYR A 316 -1.24 2.55 13.98
CA TYR A 316 -2.35 1.78 14.56
C TYR A 316 -3.56 1.71 13.63
N THR A 317 -3.84 2.80 12.93
CA THR A 317 -5.02 2.92 12.06
C THR A 317 -4.78 2.48 10.62
N SER A 318 -3.54 2.24 10.20
CA SER A 318 -3.17 1.62 8.92
C SER A 318 -2.70 0.17 9.10
N VAL A 319 -1.48 -0.04 9.58
CA VAL A 319 -0.88 -1.37 9.76
C VAL A 319 -1.67 -2.20 10.76
N GLY A 320 -2.11 -1.59 11.86
CA GLY A 320 -2.98 -2.23 12.85
C GLY A 320 -4.40 -2.55 12.36
N ARG A 321 -4.74 -2.18 11.11
CA ARG A 321 -5.99 -2.51 10.41
C ARG A 321 -5.74 -3.21 9.07
N ASN A 322 -4.69 -4.03 9.00
CA ASN A 322 -4.41 -4.86 7.81
C ASN A 322 -4.17 -4.04 6.52
N SER A 323 -3.42 -2.95 6.62
CA SER A 323 -2.99 -2.12 5.49
C SER A 323 -1.50 -1.85 5.61
N ASN A 324 -0.79 -1.56 4.52
CA ASN A 324 0.53 -0.96 4.64
C ASN A 324 0.40 0.55 4.86
N MET A 325 1.39 1.13 5.53
CA MET A 325 1.57 2.55 5.72
C MET A 325 2.60 3.06 4.72
N LEU A 326 2.24 4.07 3.91
CA LEU A 326 3.16 4.75 3.00
C LEU A 326 3.27 6.23 3.40
N LEU A 327 4.37 6.59 4.07
CA LEU A 327 4.58 7.93 4.62
C LEU A 327 5.24 8.87 3.59
N GLY A 328 4.58 9.97 3.25
CA GLY A 328 5.08 11.01 2.35
C GLY A 328 6.19 11.83 3.01
N ILE A 329 7.35 11.89 2.36
CA ILE A 329 8.52 12.65 2.78
C ILE A 329 8.84 13.69 1.70
N VAL A 330 9.02 14.92 2.12
CA VAL A 330 9.41 16.01 1.23
C VAL A 330 10.92 16.15 1.13
N VAL A 331 11.37 16.69 -0.02
CA VAL A 331 12.75 17.09 -0.25
C VAL A 331 12.78 18.58 -0.50
N ASP A 332 13.68 19.32 0.15
CA ASP A 332 13.82 20.76 -0.02
C ASP A 332 14.52 21.14 -1.34
N THR A 333 14.57 22.43 -1.65
CA THR A 333 15.22 22.92 -2.88
C THR A 333 16.72 22.66 -2.96
N SER A 334 17.38 22.39 -1.83
CA SER A 334 18.78 21.97 -1.81
C SER A 334 19.01 20.53 -2.23
N GLY A 335 17.93 19.71 -2.19
CA GLY A 335 17.95 18.28 -2.50
C GLY A 335 18.13 17.38 -1.27
N LEU A 336 17.83 17.89 -0.08
CA LEU A 336 17.88 17.14 1.17
C LEU A 336 16.48 16.99 1.79
N VAL A 337 16.25 15.92 2.53
CA VAL A 337 15.15 15.87 3.48
C VAL A 337 15.44 16.88 4.60
N PRO A 338 14.52 17.80 4.93
CA PRO A 338 14.73 18.80 5.96
C PRO A 338 15.15 18.18 7.29
N LYS A 339 16.00 18.87 8.04
CA LYS A 339 16.55 18.35 9.30
C LYS A 339 15.47 18.01 10.33
N GLU A 340 14.44 18.83 10.42
CA GLU A 340 13.30 18.58 11.30
C GLU A 340 12.53 17.30 10.91
N ASP A 341 12.40 17.00 9.62
CA ASP A 341 11.78 15.77 9.12
C ASP A 341 12.64 14.56 9.47
N VAL A 342 13.96 14.64 9.28
CA VAL A 342 14.90 13.56 9.66
C VAL A 342 14.78 13.25 11.16
N ASN A 343 14.72 14.27 12.00
CA ASN A 343 14.56 14.10 13.45
C ASN A 343 13.20 13.43 13.76
N ARG A 344 12.10 13.93 13.18
CA ARG A 344 10.76 13.38 13.39
C ARG A 344 10.64 11.93 12.95
N LEU A 345 11.27 11.54 11.85
CA LEU A 345 11.32 10.15 11.37
C LEU A 345 12.06 9.24 12.36
N ALA A 346 13.17 9.71 12.94
CA ALA A 346 13.91 8.97 13.95
C ALA A 346 13.13 8.84 15.28
N GLU A 347 12.47 9.91 15.73
CA GLU A 347 11.57 9.90 16.89
C GLU A 347 10.43 8.91 16.72
N PHE A 348 9.78 8.92 15.54
CA PHE A 348 8.71 7.99 15.18
C PHE A 348 9.19 6.53 15.22
N GLY A 349 10.33 6.21 14.58
CA GLY A 349 10.89 4.86 14.60
C GLY A 349 11.23 4.37 16.01
N SER A 350 11.75 5.26 16.88
CA SER A 350 12.00 4.96 18.29
C SER A 350 10.69 4.69 19.05
N ALA A 351 9.67 5.53 18.86
CA ALA A 351 8.35 5.36 19.49
C ALA A 351 7.69 4.04 19.06
N LEU A 352 7.74 3.70 17.77
CA LEU A 352 7.24 2.41 17.29
C LEU A 352 7.95 1.23 17.94
N THR A 353 9.28 1.30 18.08
CA THR A 353 10.04 0.24 18.75
C THR A 353 9.52 0.04 20.18
N THR A 354 9.22 1.10 20.90
CA THR A 354 8.68 1.03 22.27
C THR A 354 7.33 0.31 22.31
N VAL A 355 6.42 0.60 21.35
CA VAL A 355 5.03 0.07 21.40
C VAL A 355 4.85 -1.32 20.82
N ILE A 356 5.85 -1.88 20.09
CA ILE A 356 5.68 -3.19 19.43
C ILE A 356 6.74 -4.24 19.79
N SER A 357 7.84 -3.88 20.49
CA SER A 357 9.02 -4.76 20.57
C SER A 357 9.07 -5.71 21.76
N HIS A 358 8.41 -5.40 22.87
CA HIS A 358 8.58 -6.13 24.12
C HIS A 358 7.26 -6.75 24.61
N PRO A 359 6.75 -7.84 23.96
CA PRO A 359 5.55 -8.50 24.45
C PRO A 359 5.77 -9.15 25.81
N ILE A 360 4.80 -9.02 26.70
CA ILE A 360 4.75 -9.73 27.99
C ILE A 360 4.67 -11.24 27.75
N ALA A 361 3.89 -11.64 26.75
CA ALA A 361 3.76 -13.02 26.31
C ALA A 361 3.38 -13.08 24.83
N ILE A 362 3.80 -14.16 24.16
CA ILE A 362 3.52 -14.41 22.76
C ILE A 362 3.31 -15.88 22.48
N VAL A 363 2.32 -16.21 21.64
CA VAL A 363 2.19 -17.50 20.96
C VAL A 363 2.38 -17.31 19.47
N LYS A 364 3.04 -18.27 18.80
CA LYS A 364 3.33 -18.24 17.35
C LYS A 364 2.81 -19.51 16.68
N ASN A 365 2.47 -19.40 15.38
CA ASN A 365 2.10 -20.50 14.49
C ASN A 365 0.99 -21.40 15.05
N LYS A 366 -0.10 -20.80 15.56
CA LYS A 366 -1.20 -21.51 16.16
C LYS A 366 -2.33 -21.77 15.15
N ALA A 367 -2.60 -23.03 14.86
CA ALA A 367 -3.75 -23.45 14.06
C ALA A 367 -4.91 -23.85 15.00
N ALA A 368 -5.78 -22.90 15.33
CA ALA A 368 -6.92 -23.14 16.22
C ALA A 368 -7.95 -22.00 16.15
N LYS A 369 -9.23 -22.32 16.43
CA LYS A 369 -10.31 -21.34 16.64
C LYS A 369 -10.32 -20.77 18.06
N ASP A 370 -9.76 -21.48 19.01
CA ASP A 370 -9.75 -21.10 20.43
C ASP A 370 -8.41 -21.45 21.07
N PHE A 371 -7.86 -20.52 21.85
CA PHE A 371 -6.70 -20.79 22.69
C PHE A 371 -6.59 -19.75 23.82
N THR A 372 -5.93 -20.15 24.88
CA THR A 372 -5.60 -19.29 26.01
C THR A 372 -4.10 -19.06 26.09
N LEU A 373 -3.68 -17.80 26.21
CA LEU A 373 -2.33 -17.38 26.53
C LEU A 373 -2.24 -17.19 28.05
N ASP A 374 -1.46 -18.04 28.70
CA ASP A 374 -1.21 -18.00 30.13
C ASP A 374 -0.01 -17.08 30.44
N LEU A 375 -0.24 -16.02 31.21
CA LEU A 375 0.79 -15.04 31.61
C LEU A 375 1.56 -15.50 32.86
N LYS A 376 1.23 -16.68 33.41
CA LYS A 376 1.80 -17.32 34.63
C LYS A 376 1.42 -16.61 35.93
N THR A 377 1.54 -15.30 35.97
CA THR A 377 1.15 -14.44 37.09
C THR A 377 0.32 -13.27 36.57
N PRO A 378 -0.51 -12.64 37.40
CA PRO A 378 -1.24 -11.44 36.99
C PRO A 378 -0.29 -10.34 36.51
N LYS A 379 -0.49 -9.85 35.28
CA LYS A 379 0.23 -8.79 34.62
C LYS A 379 -0.72 -7.66 34.22
N THR A 380 -0.26 -6.44 34.23
CA THR A 380 -0.97 -5.34 33.58
C THR A 380 -0.80 -5.47 32.07
N VAL A 381 -1.89 -5.31 31.33
CA VAL A 381 -1.91 -5.36 29.87
C VAL A 381 -2.90 -4.33 29.33
N ASN A 382 -2.57 -3.71 28.17
CA ASN A 382 -3.44 -2.76 27.50
C ASN A 382 -3.37 -2.82 25.97
N GLN A 383 -2.64 -3.78 25.41
CA GLN A 383 -2.54 -3.96 23.96
C GLN A 383 -2.37 -5.42 23.57
N VAL A 384 -3.00 -5.79 22.45
CA VAL A 384 -2.80 -7.07 21.78
C VAL A 384 -2.47 -6.81 20.31
N ILE A 385 -1.41 -7.48 19.82
CA ILE A 385 -1.00 -7.47 18.41
C ILE A 385 -1.03 -8.90 17.89
N PHE A 386 -1.73 -9.14 16.79
CA PHE A 386 -1.83 -10.47 16.20
C PHE A 386 -2.06 -10.40 14.68
N GLY A 387 -1.87 -11.53 14.00
CA GLY A 387 -2.05 -11.64 12.55
C GLY A 387 -2.26 -13.08 12.12
N GLU A 388 -2.83 -13.25 10.94
CA GLU A 388 -3.00 -14.54 10.27
C GLU A 388 -1.76 -14.90 9.43
N VAL A 389 -1.58 -16.18 9.16
CA VAL A 389 -0.66 -16.68 8.12
C VAL A 389 -1.35 -16.44 6.78
N ILE A 390 -1.21 -15.22 6.24
CA ILE A 390 -1.94 -14.75 5.05
C ILE A 390 -1.65 -15.55 3.78
N GLN A 391 -0.53 -16.30 3.72
CA GLN A 391 -0.23 -17.25 2.65
C GLN A 391 -1.33 -18.30 2.47
N ARG A 392 -2.19 -18.48 3.48
CA ARG A 392 -3.36 -19.35 3.48
C ARG A 392 -4.68 -18.60 3.33
N GLY A 393 -4.63 -17.33 2.91
CA GLY A 393 -5.79 -16.43 2.84
C GLY A 393 -6.19 -15.86 4.20
N GLU A 394 -7.06 -14.87 4.18
CA GLU A 394 -7.74 -14.33 5.36
C GLU A 394 -8.93 -15.23 5.68
N ARG A 395 -8.91 -15.89 6.83
CA ARG A 395 -9.91 -16.90 7.21
C ARG A 395 -10.87 -16.45 8.29
N ILE A 396 -10.41 -15.61 9.21
CA ILE A 396 -11.20 -15.11 10.32
C ILE A 396 -12.26 -14.13 9.82
N ARG A 397 -13.50 -14.31 10.32
CA ARG A 397 -14.62 -13.40 10.01
C ARG A 397 -15.18 -12.73 11.25
N LYS A 398 -15.18 -13.41 12.42
CA LYS A 398 -15.55 -12.82 13.72
C LYS A 398 -14.75 -13.45 14.84
N TYR A 399 -14.25 -12.62 15.74
CA TYR A 399 -13.49 -13.06 16.91
C TYR A 399 -13.75 -12.18 18.13
N THR A 400 -13.39 -12.71 19.31
CA THR A 400 -13.29 -11.97 20.56
C THR A 400 -11.96 -12.24 21.25
N ILE A 401 -11.55 -11.29 22.08
CA ILE A 401 -10.43 -11.39 23.00
C ILE A 401 -10.98 -11.13 24.39
N ALA A 402 -10.77 -12.08 25.31
CA ALA A 402 -11.23 -11.99 26.70
C ALA A 402 -10.06 -12.11 27.67
N ALA A 403 -10.13 -11.37 28.77
CA ALA A 403 -9.19 -11.45 29.88
C ALA A 403 -9.83 -12.17 31.08
N TRP A 404 -9.02 -12.88 31.86
CA TRP A 404 -9.44 -13.51 33.11
C TRP A 404 -9.33 -12.52 34.26
N ILE A 405 -10.46 -12.00 34.72
CA ILE A 405 -10.59 -10.98 35.76
C ILE A 405 -11.56 -11.43 36.79
N ASP A 406 -11.21 -11.40 38.08
CA ASP A 406 -12.06 -11.77 39.21
C ASP A 406 -12.77 -13.10 39.01
N ASN A 407 -12.02 -14.12 38.59
CA ASN A 407 -12.51 -15.48 38.30
C ASN A 407 -13.55 -15.59 37.16
N ASN A 408 -13.64 -14.57 36.27
CA ASN A 408 -14.54 -14.56 35.15
C ASN A 408 -13.81 -14.16 33.86
N TRP A 409 -14.30 -14.65 32.70
CA TRP A 409 -13.86 -14.16 31.39
C TRP A 409 -14.61 -12.88 31.03
N VAL A 410 -13.86 -11.78 30.91
CA VAL A 410 -14.39 -10.47 30.51
C VAL A 410 -13.92 -10.18 29.09
N ASN A 411 -14.85 -9.87 28.19
CA ASN A 411 -14.51 -9.46 26.82
C ASN A 411 -13.85 -8.10 26.84
N ILE A 412 -12.64 -8.00 26.27
CA ILE A 412 -11.82 -6.75 26.21
C ILE A 412 -11.70 -6.21 24.78
N ALA A 413 -11.91 -7.05 23.77
CA ALA A 413 -11.93 -6.63 22.38
C ALA A 413 -12.69 -7.64 21.53
N SER A 414 -13.22 -7.17 20.40
CA SER A 414 -13.83 -7.99 19.36
C SER A 414 -13.57 -7.39 17.98
N GLY A 415 -13.78 -8.17 16.94
CA GLY A 415 -13.63 -7.69 15.59
C GLY A 415 -13.96 -8.72 14.51
N GLU A 416 -13.77 -8.30 13.25
CA GLU A 416 -14.09 -9.08 12.06
C GLU A 416 -12.85 -9.43 11.25
N SER A 417 -12.13 -8.45 10.67
CA SER A 417 -10.94 -8.67 9.86
C SER A 417 -9.66 -8.68 10.70
N VAL A 418 -8.73 -9.56 10.35
CA VAL A 418 -7.41 -9.68 10.97
C VAL A 418 -6.30 -9.47 9.94
N GLY A 419 -6.20 -10.34 8.94
CA GLY A 419 -5.19 -10.30 7.88
C GLY A 419 -3.76 -10.36 8.40
N ASN A 420 -2.84 -9.59 7.77
CA ASN A 420 -1.42 -9.62 8.13
C ASN A 420 -1.16 -9.13 9.55
N LYS A 421 -1.86 -8.06 9.98
CA LYS A 421 -1.72 -7.50 11.33
C LYS A 421 -2.99 -6.81 11.82
N ARG A 422 -3.37 -7.11 13.07
CA ARG A 422 -4.41 -6.44 13.81
C ARG A 422 -3.88 -6.01 15.16
N ILE A 423 -4.16 -4.76 15.55
CA ILE A 423 -3.79 -4.18 16.85
C ILE A 423 -5.06 -3.73 17.56
N HIS A 424 -5.24 -4.17 18.81
CA HIS A 424 -6.23 -3.63 19.74
C HIS A 424 -5.53 -2.94 20.89
N LYS A 425 -5.96 -1.71 21.20
CA LYS A 425 -5.67 -1.01 22.44
C LYS A 425 -6.94 -1.00 23.31
N PHE A 426 -6.78 -1.12 24.59
CA PHE A 426 -7.83 -1.07 25.59
C PHE A 426 -7.28 -0.50 26.89
N ASP A 427 -8.16 -0.18 27.86
CA ASP A 427 -7.74 0.32 29.16
C ASP A 427 -6.86 -0.69 29.90
N LYS A 428 -5.92 -0.20 30.73
CA LYS A 428 -5.03 -1.07 31.50
C LYS A 428 -5.85 -2.00 32.41
N ILE A 429 -5.64 -3.28 32.25
CA ILE A 429 -6.27 -4.32 33.07
C ILE A 429 -5.21 -5.23 33.67
N LYS A 430 -5.47 -5.78 34.86
CA LYS A 430 -4.62 -6.78 35.49
C LYS A 430 -5.24 -8.18 35.29
N THR A 431 -4.49 -9.07 34.62
CA THR A 431 -4.98 -10.42 34.29
C THR A 431 -3.85 -11.44 34.27
N SER A 432 -4.17 -12.71 34.53
CA SER A 432 -3.24 -13.84 34.39
C SER A 432 -3.43 -14.65 33.11
N LYS A 433 -4.54 -14.45 32.37
CA LYS A 433 -4.84 -15.21 31.14
C LYS A 433 -5.57 -14.34 30.13
N ILE A 434 -5.22 -14.51 28.86
CA ILE A 434 -5.93 -13.90 27.72
C ILE A 434 -6.43 -15.03 26.83
N ARG A 435 -7.71 -15.04 26.47
CA ARG A 435 -8.32 -16.00 25.55
C ARG A 435 -8.63 -15.32 24.23
N PHE A 436 -8.23 -15.96 23.12
CA PHE A 436 -8.66 -15.62 21.77
C PHE A 436 -9.66 -16.66 21.30
N HIS A 437 -10.81 -16.21 20.80
CA HIS A 437 -11.88 -17.08 20.30
C HIS A 437 -12.40 -16.58 18.95
N VAL A 438 -12.46 -17.48 17.96
CA VAL A 438 -12.97 -17.22 16.61
C VAL A 438 -14.34 -17.85 16.45
N PHE A 439 -15.37 -17.03 16.40
CA PHE A 439 -16.77 -17.48 16.21
C PHE A 439 -17.03 -17.92 14.79
N GLU A 440 -16.51 -17.14 13.81
CA GLU A 440 -16.78 -17.35 12.39
C GLU A 440 -15.47 -17.32 11.59
N SER A 441 -15.29 -18.32 10.73
CA SER A 441 -14.13 -18.44 9.84
C SER A 441 -14.46 -19.32 8.63
N THR A 442 -13.81 -19.04 7.49
CA THR A 442 -13.99 -19.83 6.24
C THR A 442 -13.31 -21.20 6.30
N ALA A 443 -12.28 -21.35 7.12
CA ALA A 443 -11.56 -22.58 7.41
C ALA A 443 -10.88 -22.47 8.77
N THR A 444 -10.15 -23.49 9.23
CA THR A 444 -9.34 -23.40 10.46
C THR A 444 -8.37 -22.21 10.38
N PRO A 445 -8.48 -21.22 11.30
CA PRO A 445 -7.57 -20.09 11.33
C PRO A 445 -6.13 -20.53 11.59
N HIS A 446 -5.19 -19.87 10.95
CA HIS A 446 -3.77 -20.01 11.22
C HIS A 446 -3.21 -18.68 11.72
N ILE A 447 -2.98 -18.58 13.01
CA ILE A 447 -2.45 -17.39 13.66
C ILE A 447 -0.92 -17.36 13.52
N LYS A 448 -0.38 -16.35 12.83
CA LYS A 448 1.06 -16.11 12.67
C LYS A 448 1.70 -15.84 14.03
N SER A 449 1.10 -14.91 14.77
CA SER A 449 1.46 -14.56 16.14
C SER A 449 0.29 -13.94 16.86
N PHE A 450 0.26 -14.08 18.18
CA PHE A 450 -0.66 -13.38 19.09
C PHE A 450 0.16 -12.95 20.31
N ALA A 451 0.32 -11.66 20.51
CA ALA A 451 1.20 -11.08 21.52
C ALA A 451 0.48 -10.04 22.36
N VAL A 452 0.83 -9.96 23.66
CA VAL A 452 0.19 -9.09 24.66
C VAL A 452 1.24 -8.13 25.21
N TYR A 453 0.85 -6.87 25.45
CA TYR A 453 1.76 -5.78 25.84
C TYR A 453 1.18 -4.95 26.99
N ASP A 454 2.06 -4.30 27.77
CA ASP A 454 1.81 -3.14 28.64
C ASP A 454 2.61 -1.96 28.09
N ILE A 455 1.93 -0.95 27.55
CA ILE A 455 2.54 0.22 26.92
C ILE A 455 2.07 1.52 27.56
#